data_de1e9741a419a9f506507fe5c415b5d0
#
_entry.id   de1e9741a419a9f506507fe5c415b5d0
#
_cell.length_a   1.000
_cell.length_b   1.000
_cell.length_c   1.000
_cell.angle_alpha   90.00
_cell.angle_beta   90.00
_cell.angle_gamma   90.00
#
_symmetry.space_group_name_H-M   'P 1'
#
loop_
_entity.id
_entity.type
_entity.pdbx_description
1 polymer ?
#
loop_
_entity_poly.entity_id
_entity_poly.type
_entity_poly.pdbx_seq_one_letter_code
_entity_poly.pdbx_strand_id
1 'polypeptide(L)'
;LRDWLGEAKAKQVYLVLRDRILSGAVAFGARLPNENELASMYDVSRVTVRRALCELARERLIERRRSVGTTVIYRQSPAPITADISGVLADLVAMGRRTAVKLLAYDYVPARGAIAEALGVPSDQLLQRAVRVRSIDGLPFSYLTTHVPESVSVTFTRQELAARPLLDLLERAGVKVGHARQRISAVLATPEVARALGIRGGSPLIELTRVVYDQDGRGVEHLHALYRPDRYALEINLVRSGDDKTPGWAPVLRGDRKASGKSSVITAATTSRLRARRYTKPDRPASNRHANAEGD
;
A
#
# COMPACT_ATOMS: atom_id res chain seq x y z
N LEU A 1 13.36 24.05 -22.89
CA LEU A 1 12.25 24.53 -22.01
C LEU A 1 10.88 24.02 -22.45
N ARG A 2 10.54 23.98 -23.75
CA ARG A 2 9.24 23.47 -24.26
C ARG A 2 9.00 21.98 -23.98
N ASP A 3 10.04 21.16 -24.08
CA ASP A 3 9.92 19.69 -23.83
C ASP A 3 9.64 19.37 -22.36
N TRP A 4 10.26 20.08 -21.42
CA TRP A 4 10.03 19.87 -19.98
C TRP A 4 8.60 20.23 -19.55
N LEU A 5 8.05 21.34 -20.08
CA LEU A 5 6.64 21.72 -19.82
C LEU A 5 5.64 20.71 -20.40
N GLY A 6 5.96 20.13 -21.56
CA GLY A 6 5.15 19.07 -22.16
C GLY A 6 5.18 17.77 -21.35
N GLU A 7 6.32 17.43 -20.77
CA GLU A 7 6.50 16.24 -19.93
C GLU A 7 5.78 16.39 -18.58
N ALA A 8 5.85 17.56 -17.94
CA ALA A 8 5.12 17.87 -16.73
C ALA A 8 3.59 17.80 -16.95
N LYS A 9 3.08 18.36 -18.06
CA LYS A 9 1.66 18.28 -18.42
C LYS A 9 1.22 16.85 -18.74
N ALA A 10 2.04 16.04 -19.41
CA ALA A 10 1.74 14.64 -19.68
C ALA A 10 1.65 13.84 -18.36
N LYS A 11 2.56 14.12 -17.43
CA LYS A 11 2.54 13.49 -16.11
C LYS A 11 1.29 13.87 -15.33
N GLN A 12 0.88 15.12 -15.40
CA GLN A 12 -0.35 15.59 -14.74
C GLN A 12 -1.60 14.88 -15.29
N VAL A 13 -1.77 14.79 -16.60
CA VAL A 13 -2.89 14.08 -17.26
C VAL A 13 -2.87 12.60 -16.88
N TYR A 14 -1.69 11.97 -16.90
CA TYR A 14 -1.52 10.59 -16.46
C TYR A 14 -1.96 10.39 -15.01
N LEU A 15 -1.54 11.24 -14.07
CA LEU A 15 -1.90 11.10 -12.66
C LEU A 15 -3.40 11.24 -12.43
N VAL A 16 -4.05 12.21 -13.07
CA VAL A 16 -5.50 12.41 -12.95
C VAL A 16 -6.29 11.22 -13.50
N LEU A 17 -5.93 10.72 -14.68
CA LEU A 17 -6.59 9.56 -15.27
C LEU A 17 -6.32 8.28 -14.46
N ARG A 18 -5.08 8.11 -13.98
CA ARG A 18 -4.70 6.99 -13.12
C ARG A 18 -5.52 6.95 -11.84
N ASP A 19 -5.63 8.09 -11.16
CA ASP A 19 -6.43 8.20 -9.92
C ASP A 19 -7.90 7.84 -10.18
N ARG A 20 -8.50 8.36 -11.23
CA ARG A 20 -9.89 8.04 -11.60
C ARG A 20 -10.13 6.58 -11.95
N ILE A 21 -9.14 5.92 -12.54
CA ILE A 21 -9.22 4.48 -12.84
C ILE A 21 -9.05 3.66 -11.56
N LEU A 22 -8.04 3.98 -10.74
CA LEU A 22 -7.76 3.23 -9.51
C LEU A 22 -8.85 3.40 -8.45
N SER A 23 -9.45 4.60 -8.35
CA SER A 23 -10.59 4.86 -7.44
C SER A 23 -11.91 4.25 -7.92
N GLY A 24 -11.95 3.73 -9.15
CA GLY A 24 -13.18 3.20 -9.75
C GLY A 24 -14.13 4.27 -10.29
N ALA A 25 -13.75 5.56 -10.24
CA ALA A 25 -14.52 6.65 -10.87
C ALA A 25 -14.66 6.47 -12.38
N VAL A 26 -13.74 5.74 -13.00
CA VAL A 26 -13.88 5.18 -14.36
C VAL A 26 -13.84 3.66 -14.23
N ALA A 27 -14.98 3.03 -14.43
CA ALA A 27 -15.16 1.60 -14.17
C ALA A 27 -14.41 0.70 -15.16
N PHE A 28 -14.15 -0.56 -14.76
CA PHE A 28 -13.69 -1.61 -15.67
C PHE A 28 -14.61 -1.73 -16.90
N GLY A 29 -14.03 -1.84 -18.08
CA GLY A 29 -14.75 -1.90 -19.35
C GLY A 29 -15.25 -0.55 -19.89
N ALA A 30 -15.16 0.53 -19.12
CA ALA A 30 -15.52 1.85 -19.58
C ALA A 30 -14.55 2.35 -20.65
N ARG A 31 -15.10 3.05 -21.67
CA ARG A 31 -14.29 3.73 -22.68
C ARG A 31 -13.86 5.10 -22.18
N LEU A 32 -12.57 5.41 -22.32
CA LEU A 32 -12.06 6.76 -22.16
C LEU A 32 -12.45 7.62 -23.38
N PRO A 33 -12.61 8.93 -23.18
CA PRO A 33 -12.73 9.87 -24.29
C PRO A 33 -11.55 9.75 -25.24
N ASN A 34 -11.73 10.08 -26.51
CA ASN A 34 -10.66 10.02 -27.50
C ASN A 34 -9.56 11.06 -27.25
N GLU A 35 -8.42 10.94 -27.94
CA GLU A 35 -7.28 11.84 -27.75
C GLU A 35 -7.63 13.33 -27.94
N ASN A 36 -8.54 13.65 -28.84
CA ASN A 36 -8.95 15.05 -29.08
C ASN A 36 -9.81 15.58 -27.95
N GLU A 37 -10.77 14.78 -27.49
CA GLU A 37 -11.62 15.12 -26.37
C GLU A 37 -10.81 15.29 -25.09
N LEU A 38 -9.89 14.38 -24.81
CA LEU A 38 -8.98 14.51 -23.66
C LEU A 38 -8.07 15.73 -23.77
N ALA A 39 -7.55 16.02 -24.98
CA ALA A 39 -6.72 17.20 -25.21
C ALA A 39 -7.52 18.51 -24.93
N SER A 40 -8.76 18.57 -25.38
CA SER A 40 -9.65 19.70 -25.10
C SER A 40 -10.02 19.78 -23.62
N MET A 41 -10.29 18.65 -22.96
CA MET A 41 -10.70 18.62 -21.55
C MET A 41 -9.58 19.09 -20.58
N TYR A 42 -8.34 18.71 -20.88
CA TYR A 42 -7.19 19.03 -20.04
C TYR A 42 -6.39 20.23 -20.53
N ASP A 43 -6.82 20.88 -21.59
CA ASP A 43 -6.13 22.02 -22.23
C ASP A 43 -4.66 21.70 -22.52
N VAL A 44 -4.43 20.60 -23.21
CA VAL A 44 -3.09 20.10 -23.59
C VAL A 44 -3.06 19.62 -25.03
N SER A 45 -1.85 19.43 -25.57
CA SER A 45 -1.71 18.89 -26.93
C SER A 45 -2.10 17.39 -26.99
N ARG A 46 -2.51 16.93 -28.17
CA ARG A 46 -2.76 15.49 -28.43
C ARG A 46 -1.53 14.63 -28.13
N VAL A 47 -0.31 15.14 -28.42
CA VAL A 47 0.94 14.44 -28.14
C VAL A 47 1.11 14.23 -26.64
N THR A 48 0.76 15.24 -25.83
CA THR A 48 0.76 15.18 -24.36
C THR A 48 -0.19 14.09 -23.85
N VAL A 49 -1.42 14.07 -24.36
CA VAL A 49 -2.41 13.03 -24.00
C VAL A 49 -1.91 11.65 -24.40
N ARG A 50 -1.38 11.50 -25.62
CA ARG A 50 -0.86 10.22 -26.12
C ARG A 50 0.25 9.66 -25.23
N ARG A 51 1.17 10.51 -24.74
CA ARG A 51 2.22 10.12 -23.77
C ARG A 51 1.58 9.60 -22.47
N ALA A 52 0.61 10.31 -21.90
CA ALA A 52 -0.11 9.88 -20.70
C ALA A 52 -0.83 8.53 -20.89
N LEU A 53 -1.56 8.36 -22.01
CA LEU A 53 -2.23 7.10 -22.33
C LEU A 53 -1.24 5.95 -22.57
N CYS A 54 -0.07 6.21 -23.15
CA CYS A 54 0.97 5.18 -23.29
C CYS A 54 1.49 4.71 -21.93
N GLU A 55 1.63 5.62 -20.94
CA GLU A 55 2.02 5.23 -19.58
C GLU A 55 0.94 4.38 -18.90
N LEU A 56 -0.33 4.78 -18.99
CA LEU A 56 -1.44 4.00 -18.45
C LEU A 56 -1.54 2.60 -19.09
N ALA A 57 -1.28 2.49 -20.38
CA ALA A 57 -1.26 1.21 -21.07
C ALA A 57 -0.08 0.32 -20.64
N ARG A 58 1.12 0.90 -20.37
CA ARG A 58 2.27 0.18 -19.82
C ARG A 58 1.98 -0.38 -18.43
N GLU A 59 1.17 0.34 -17.62
CA GLU A 59 0.71 -0.12 -16.32
C GLU A 59 -0.45 -1.12 -16.38
N ARG A 60 -0.91 -1.46 -17.59
CA ARG A 60 -2.06 -2.34 -17.81
C ARG A 60 -3.35 -1.83 -17.15
N LEU A 61 -3.47 -0.52 -17.06
CA LEU A 61 -4.69 0.13 -16.58
C LEU A 61 -5.72 0.29 -17.69
N ILE A 62 -5.23 0.47 -18.93
CA ILE A 62 -6.03 0.61 -20.14
C ILE A 62 -5.51 -0.27 -21.27
N GLU A 63 -6.39 -0.61 -22.20
CA GLU A 63 -6.05 -1.20 -23.49
C GLU A 63 -6.43 -0.23 -24.62
N ARG A 64 -5.54 -0.10 -25.59
CA ARG A 64 -5.74 0.75 -26.78
C ARG A 64 -5.88 -0.12 -28.00
N ARG A 65 -7.04 -0.09 -28.65
CA ARG A 65 -7.29 -0.81 -29.90
C ARG A 65 -7.59 0.17 -31.03
N ARG A 66 -6.93 -0.01 -32.17
CA ARG A 66 -7.24 0.77 -33.38
C ARG A 66 -8.72 0.61 -33.73
N SER A 67 -9.37 1.71 -34.12
CA SER A 67 -10.79 1.79 -34.48
C SER A 67 -11.81 1.46 -33.39
N VAL A 68 -11.38 0.93 -32.22
CA VAL A 68 -12.24 0.62 -31.09
C VAL A 68 -12.14 1.68 -29.99
N GLY A 69 -10.96 2.28 -29.84
CA GLY A 69 -10.70 3.30 -28.82
C GLY A 69 -9.85 2.80 -27.63
N THR A 70 -9.94 3.51 -26.55
CA THR A 70 -9.20 3.21 -25.30
C THR A 70 -10.17 2.73 -24.24
N THR A 71 -9.95 1.54 -23.70
CA THR A 71 -10.84 0.91 -22.69
C THR A 71 -10.07 0.66 -21.41
N VAL A 72 -10.71 0.88 -20.25
CA VAL A 72 -10.16 0.54 -18.95
C VAL A 72 -10.19 -0.98 -18.76
N ILE A 73 -9.01 -1.57 -18.55
CA ILE A 73 -8.85 -3.01 -18.29
C ILE A 73 -8.41 -3.31 -16.87
N TYR A 74 -8.20 -2.26 -16.07
CA TYR A 74 -7.92 -2.43 -14.65
C TYR A 74 -9.19 -2.87 -13.93
N ARG A 75 -9.13 -4.06 -13.34
CA ARG A 75 -10.14 -4.50 -12.37
C ARG A 75 -9.67 -4.07 -11.00
N GLN A 76 -10.50 -3.33 -10.29
CA GLN A 76 -10.26 -3.13 -8.87
C GLN A 76 -10.00 -4.50 -8.25
N SER A 77 -8.85 -4.68 -7.62
CA SER A 77 -8.58 -5.90 -6.86
C SER A 77 -9.73 -6.12 -5.88
N PRO A 78 -10.08 -7.38 -5.59
CA PRO A 78 -10.90 -7.64 -4.41
C PRO A 78 -10.31 -6.84 -3.26
N ALA A 79 -11.17 -6.32 -2.40
CA ALA A 79 -10.84 -5.37 -1.33
C ALA A 79 -9.42 -5.60 -0.77
N PRO A 80 -8.61 -4.57 -0.59
CA PRO A 80 -7.25 -4.72 -0.06
C PRO A 80 -7.31 -5.60 1.17
N ILE A 81 -6.30 -6.44 1.38
CA ILE A 81 -6.21 -7.19 2.63
C ILE A 81 -6.16 -6.15 3.73
N THR A 82 -7.19 -6.13 4.55
CA THR A 82 -7.28 -5.21 5.66
C THR A 82 -6.67 -5.88 6.88
N ALA A 83 -5.62 -5.31 7.45
CA ALA A 83 -5.05 -5.71 8.73
C ALA A 83 -5.60 -4.79 9.82
N ASP A 84 -6.26 -5.37 10.81
CA ASP A 84 -6.70 -4.66 12.01
C ASP A 84 -5.49 -4.46 12.94
N ILE A 85 -5.24 -3.22 13.36
CA ILE A 85 -4.11 -2.90 14.27
C ILE A 85 -4.27 -3.59 15.62
N SER A 86 -5.49 -3.80 16.10
CA SER A 86 -5.75 -4.48 17.39
C SER A 86 -5.50 -5.98 17.36
N GLY A 87 -5.45 -6.58 16.17
CA GLY A 87 -5.21 -8.01 15.94
C GLY A 87 -4.00 -8.30 15.07
N VAL A 88 -3.08 -7.36 14.93
CA VAL A 88 -1.98 -7.37 13.95
C VAL A 88 -1.20 -8.70 13.93
N LEU A 89 -0.88 -9.26 15.08
CA LEU A 89 -0.14 -10.52 15.13
C LEU A 89 -0.97 -11.70 14.62
N ALA A 90 -2.24 -11.81 15.04
CA ALA A 90 -3.14 -12.87 14.58
C ALA A 90 -3.50 -12.73 13.10
N ASP A 91 -3.68 -11.50 12.62
CA ASP A 91 -3.98 -11.23 11.20
C ASP A 91 -2.77 -11.48 10.30
N LEU A 92 -1.55 -11.22 10.79
CA LEU A 92 -0.32 -11.57 10.08
C LEU A 92 -0.12 -13.08 9.96
N VAL A 93 -0.43 -13.83 11.01
CA VAL A 93 -0.42 -15.30 10.99
C VAL A 93 -1.48 -15.80 10.01
N ALA A 94 -2.70 -15.28 10.09
CA ALA A 94 -3.78 -15.63 9.16
C ALA A 94 -3.44 -15.27 7.71
N MET A 95 -2.88 -14.08 7.49
CA MET A 95 -2.39 -13.64 6.18
C MET A 95 -1.24 -14.55 5.70
N GLY A 96 -0.34 -14.94 6.62
CA GLY A 96 0.76 -15.84 6.31
C GLY A 96 0.31 -17.20 5.75
N ARG A 97 -0.84 -17.71 6.20
CA ARG A 97 -1.42 -18.97 5.74
C ARG A 97 -2.16 -18.87 4.41
N ARG A 98 -2.56 -17.66 4.01
CA ARG A 98 -3.37 -17.39 2.80
C ARG A 98 -2.53 -16.87 1.62
N THR A 99 -1.23 -16.69 1.80
CA THR A 99 -0.34 -16.08 0.81
C THR A 99 0.77 -17.02 0.41
N ALA A 100 1.14 -17.01 -0.88
CA ALA A 100 2.35 -17.66 -1.34
C ALA A 100 3.58 -16.81 -0.97
N VAL A 101 4.65 -17.47 -0.54
CA VAL A 101 5.91 -16.81 -0.15
C VAL A 101 7.03 -17.25 -1.09
N LYS A 102 7.75 -16.27 -1.65
CA LYS A 102 9.01 -16.47 -2.36
C LYS A 102 10.15 -15.90 -1.54
N LEU A 103 11.08 -16.74 -1.12
CA LEU A 103 12.30 -16.33 -0.43
C LEU A 103 13.33 -15.84 -1.47
N LEU A 104 13.75 -14.58 -1.36
CA LEU A 104 14.72 -13.96 -2.26
C LEU A 104 16.14 -14.03 -1.72
N ALA A 105 16.32 -13.85 -0.41
CA ALA A 105 17.59 -13.95 0.27
C ALA A 105 17.42 -14.62 1.64
N TYR A 106 18.47 -15.31 2.07
CA TYR A 106 18.58 -15.94 3.37
C TYR A 106 20.08 -16.06 3.70
N ASP A 107 20.53 -15.25 4.62
CA ASP A 107 21.92 -15.15 5.04
C ASP A 107 22.04 -14.74 6.51
N TYR A 108 23.26 -14.75 7.02
CA TYR A 108 23.58 -14.21 8.34
C TYR A 108 24.45 -12.96 8.16
N VAL A 109 24.04 -11.89 8.82
CA VAL A 109 24.70 -10.58 8.74
C VAL A 109 24.98 -10.03 10.14
N PRO A 110 26.05 -9.27 10.33
CA PRO A 110 26.32 -8.62 11.62
C PRO A 110 25.27 -7.53 11.89
N ALA A 111 24.82 -7.44 13.14
CA ALA A 111 23.95 -6.38 13.60
C ALA A 111 24.69 -5.03 13.53
N ARG A 112 24.05 -4.01 12.90
CA ARG A 112 24.64 -2.67 12.77
C ARG A 112 23.59 -1.58 12.86
N GLY A 113 24.02 -0.42 13.36
CA GLY A 113 23.22 0.81 13.37
C GLY A 113 21.84 0.63 13.98
N ALA A 114 20.82 1.19 13.35
CA ALA A 114 19.45 1.22 13.84
C ALA A 114 18.83 -0.18 14.09
N ILE A 115 19.30 -1.24 13.41
CA ILE A 115 18.79 -2.60 13.63
C ILE A 115 19.35 -3.16 14.94
N ALA A 116 20.65 -2.97 15.20
CA ALA A 116 21.26 -3.38 16.46
C ALA A 116 20.61 -2.67 17.66
N GLU A 117 20.43 -1.35 17.55
CA GLU A 117 19.73 -0.55 18.56
C GLU A 117 18.29 -1.00 18.77
N ALA A 118 17.54 -1.23 17.69
CA ALA A 118 16.14 -1.63 17.76
C ALA A 118 15.95 -3.00 18.41
N LEU A 119 16.87 -3.93 18.18
CA LEU A 119 16.85 -5.26 18.79
C LEU A 119 17.49 -5.27 20.19
N GLY A 120 18.23 -4.22 20.57
CA GLY A 120 18.97 -4.18 21.83
C GLY A 120 20.11 -5.21 21.88
N VAL A 121 20.75 -5.49 20.74
CA VAL A 121 21.84 -6.46 20.63
C VAL A 121 23.18 -5.76 20.42
N PRO A 122 24.30 -6.38 20.85
CA PRO A 122 25.63 -5.87 20.56
C PRO A 122 25.86 -5.67 19.05
N SER A 123 26.65 -4.65 18.70
CA SER A 123 27.15 -4.52 17.33
C SER A 123 27.95 -5.77 16.96
N ASP A 124 27.81 -6.18 15.69
CA ASP A 124 28.45 -7.39 15.14
C ASP A 124 27.87 -8.75 15.62
N GLN A 125 26.89 -8.76 16.53
CA GLN A 125 26.11 -9.99 16.77
C GLN A 125 25.46 -10.47 15.47
N LEU A 126 25.55 -11.78 15.19
CA LEU A 126 24.96 -12.34 13.98
C LEU A 126 23.43 -12.34 14.06
N LEU A 127 22.82 -11.83 12.98
CA LEU A 127 21.40 -11.83 12.74
C LEU A 127 21.10 -12.65 11.48
N GLN A 128 20.15 -13.54 11.55
CA GLN A 128 19.57 -14.13 10.34
C GLN A 128 18.79 -13.05 9.60
N ARG A 129 19.17 -12.77 8.36
CA ARG A 129 18.42 -11.91 7.46
C ARG A 129 17.65 -12.76 6.47
N ALA A 130 16.37 -12.49 6.31
CA ALA A 130 15.55 -13.10 5.27
C ALA A 130 14.77 -12.05 4.48
N VAL A 131 14.85 -12.11 3.15
CA VAL A 131 14.09 -11.26 2.24
C VAL A 131 13.03 -12.11 1.55
N ARG A 132 11.77 -11.70 1.68
CA ARG A 132 10.62 -12.47 1.18
C ARG A 132 9.67 -11.58 0.39
N VAL A 133 9.11 -12.12 -0.69
CA VAL A 133 7.96 -11.54 -1.39
C VAL A 133 6.74 -12.40 -1.14
N ARG A 134 5.63 -11.77 -0.73
CA ARG A 134 4.36 -12.45 -0.60
C ARG A 134 3.45 -12.09 -1.76
N SER A 135 2.70 -13.09 -2.21
CA SER A 135 1.77 -12.97 -3.32
C SER A 135 0.41 -13.54 -2.94
N ILE A 136 -0.65 -12.94 -3.51
CA ILE A 136 -2.02 -13.46 -3.47
C ILE A 136 -2.48 -13.61 -4.91
N ASP A 137 -3.05 -14.76 -5.23
CA ASP A 137 -3.49 -15.09 -6.59
C ASP A 137 -2.39 -14.86 -7.64
N GLY A 138 -1.16 -15.22 -7.27
CA GLY A 138 0.03 -15.05 -8.11
C GLY A 138 0.56 -13.61 -8.22
N LEU A 139 -0.09 -12.65 -7.58
CA LEU A 139 0.27 -11.22 -7.67
C LEU A 139 1.03 -10.75 -6.42
N PRO A 140 2.28 -10.29 -6.56
CA PRO A 140 3.06 -9.79 -5.44
C PRO A 140 2.41 -8.56 -4.81
N PHE A 141 2.39 -8.51 -3.47
CA PHE A 141 1.83 -7.37 -2.74
C PHE A 141 2.71 -6.86 -1.61
N SER A 142 3.66 -7.66 -1.10
CA SER A 142 4.58 -7.21 -0.07
C SER A 142 6.01 -7.70 -0.28
N TYR A 143 6.98 -6.86 0.09
CA TYR A 143 8.40 -7.13 0.14
C TYR A 143 8.86 -6.98 1.60
N LEU A 144 9.35 -8.06 2.20
CA LEU A 144 9.63 -8.16 3.63
C LEU A 144 11.09 -8.44 3.85
N THR A 145 11.75 -7.66 4.70
CA THR A 145 13.09 -7.96 5.23
C THR A 145 12.98 -8.17 6.72
N THR A 146 13.37 -9.34 7.20
CA THR A 146 13.38 -9.67 8.63
C THR A 146 14.81 -9.92 9.10
N HIS A 147 15.08 -9.49 10.33
CA HIS A 147 16.31 -9.78 11.05
C HIS A 147 15.95 -10.43 12.38
N VAL A 148 16.53 -11.59 12.67
CA VAL A 148 16.28 -12.37 13.88
C VAL A 148 17.64 -12.71 14.50
N PRO A 149 17.87 -12.52 15.80
CA PRO A 149 19.11 -12.94 16.45
C PRO A 149 19.44 -14.43 16.17
N GLU A 150 20.70 -14.73 15.91
CA GLU A 150 21.14 -16.10 15.58
C GLU A 150 20.70 -17.09 16.64
N SER A 151 20.81 -16.73 17.93
CA SER A 151 20.40 -17.58 19.05
C SER A 151 18.96 -18.08 19.00
N VAL A 152 18.08 -17.34 18.31
CA VAL A 152 16.68 -17.72 18.07
C VAL A 152 16.54 -18.43 16.73
N SER A 153 17.19 -17.90 15.69
CA SER A 153 16.98 -18.33 14.32
C SER A 153 17.57 -19.70 13.98
N VAL A 154 18.54 -20.19 14.74
CA VAL A 154 19.10 -21.55 14.56
C VAL A 154 18.06 -22.66 14.78
N THR A 155 16.93 -22.36 15.39
CA THR A 155 15.89 -23.32 15.70
C THR A 155 14.94 -23.60 14.52
N PHE A 156 15.01 -22.84 13.43
CA PHE A 156 14.18 -23.02 12.24
C PHE A 156 14.98 -22.91 10.94
N THR A 157 14.53 -23.64 9.96
CA THR A 157 15.21 -23.80 8.68
C THR A 157 14.77 -22.75 7.65
N ARG A 158 15.58 -22.61 6.58
CA ARG A 158 15.22 -21.83 5.39
C ARG A 158 13.88 -22.27 4.78
N GLN A 159 13.61 -23.58 4.77
CA GLN A 159 12.37 -24.13 4.21
C GLN A 159 11.15 -23.75 5.06
N GLU A 160 11.28 -23.80 6.38
CA GLU A 160 10.20 -23.37 7.28
C GLU A 160 9.92 -21.88 7.15
N LEU A 161 10.94 -21.02 7.00
CA LEU A 161 10.78 -19.59 6.73
C LEU A 161 10.05 -19.29 5.42
N ALA A 162 10.22 -20.13 4.41
CA ALA A 162 9.51 -20.01 3.14
C ALA A 162 8.05 -20.49 3.24
N ALA A 163 7.71 -21.34 4.23
CA ALA A 163 6.41 -21.98 4.32
C ALA A 163 5.53 -21.44 5.46
N ARG A 164 6.12 -20.85 6.50
CA ARG A 164 5.42 -20.47 7.73
C ARG A 164 5.55 -18.98 8.05
N PRO A 165 4.57 -18.39 8.75
CA PRO A 165 4.72 -17.10 9.38
C PRO A 165 5.89 -17.11 10.37
N LEU A 166 6.70 -16.04 10.39
CA LEU A 166 7.86 -15.98 11.28
C LEU A 166 7.45 -16.03 12.76
N LEU A 167 6.33 -15.42 13.13
CA LEU A 167 5.82 -15.45 14.48
C LEU A 167 5.56 -16.89 14.97
N ASP A 168 4.95 -17.74 14.13
CA ASP A 168 4.75 -19.17 14.46
C ASP A 168 6.09 -19.88 14.70
N LEU A 169 7.15 -19.48 13.98
CA LEU A 169 8.48 -20.06 14.15
C LEU A 169 9.14 -19.59 15.46
N LEU A 170 8.99 -18.30 15.80
CA LEU A 170 9.48 -17.75 17.07
C LEU A 170 8.83 -18.44 18.27
N GLU A 171 7.50 -18.58 18.26
CA GLU A 171 6.77 -19.27 19.34
C GLU A 171 7.18 -20.75 19.46
N ARG A 172 7.37 -21.44 18.35
CA ARG A 172 7.88 -22.83 18.33
C ARG A 172 9.32 -22.94 18.81
N ALA A 173 10.11 -21.89 18.61
CA ALA A 173 11.45 -21.75 19.16
C ALA A 173 11.48 -21.53 20.68
N GLY A 174 10.30 -21.49 21.33
CA GLY A 174 10.15 -21.22 22.74
C GLY A 174 10.18 -19.74 23.13
N VAL A 175 10.17 -18.83 22.14
CA VAL A 175 10.09 -17.38 22.40
C VAL A 175 8.71 -17.05 22.93
N LYS A 176 8.65 -16.55 24.16
CA LYS A 176 7.44 -16.00 24.75
C LYS A 176 7.30 -14.53 24.34
N VAL A 177 6.59 -14.31 23.25
CA VAL A 177 6.34 -12.94 22.74
C VAL A 177 5.60 -12.12 23.79
N GLY A 178 6.15 -10.95 24.15
CA GLY A 178 5.60 -10.03 25.12
C GLY A 178 4.85 -8.88 24.49
N HIS A 179 5.52 -8.10 23.64
CA HIS A 179 4.95 -6.94 22.98
C HIS A 179 5.64 -6.65 21.64
N ALA A 180 5.08 -5.72 20.89
CA ALA A 180 5.71 -5.22 19.67
C ALA A 180 5.56 -3.70 19.54
N ARG A 181 6.59 -3.05 19.00
CA ARG A 181 6.54 -1.64 18.59
C ARG A 181 6.49 -1.57 17.07
N GLN A 182 5.50 -0.86 16.54
CA GLN A 182 5.30 -0.73 15.11
C GLN A 182 5.23 0.75 14.69
N ARG A 183 5.87 1.06 13.57
CA ARG A 183 5.77 2.34 12.88
C ARG A 183 5.26 2.09 11.46
N ILE A 184 4.42 3.00 10.98
CA ILE A 184 3.90 2.99 9.63
C ILE A 184 4.22 4.34 9.00
N SER A 185 4.75 4.30 7.78
CA SER A 185 5.08 5.47 6.98
C SER A 185 4.85 5.20 5.49
N ALA A 186 5.27 6.08 4.62
CA ALA A 186 5.18 5.92 3.18
C ALA A 186 6.54 6.21 2.56
N VAL A 187 6.92 5.37 1.57
CA VAL A 187 8.17 5.51 0.82
C VAL A 187 7.93 5.27 -0.66
N LEU A 188 8.92 5.62 -1.48
CA LEU A 188 8.91 5.29 -2.90
C LEU A 188 9.67 3.99 -3.16
N ALA A 189 9.15 3.17 -4.07
CA ALA A 189 9.76 1.91 -4.45
C ALA A 189 11.13 2.14 -5.11
N THR A 190 12.18 1.51 -4.56
CA THR A 190 13.47 1.41 -5.22
C THR A 190 13.37 0.51 -6.47
N PRO A 191 14.30 0.61 -7.42
CA PRO A 191 14.28 -0.26 -8.61
C PRO A 191 14.26 -1.76 -8.28
N GLU A 192 14.93 -2.18 -7.22
CA GLU A 192 14.95 -3.57 -6.75
C GLU A 192 13.57 -4.02 -6.25
N VAL A 193 12.98 -3.26 -5.32
CA VAL A 193 11.67 -3.53 -4.74
C VAL A 193 10.58 -3.48 -5.83
N ALA A 194 10.66 -2.50 -6.73
CA ALA A 194 9.73 -2.36 -7.83
C ALA A 194 9.73 -3.60 -8.74
N ARG A 195 10.93 -4.11 -9.08
CA ARG A 195 11.08 -5.34 -9.87
C ARG A 195 10.49 -6.55 -9.15
N ALA A 196 10.77 -6.68 -7.85
CA ALA A 196 10.27 -7.80 -7.04
C ALA A 196 8.74 -7.79 -6.89
N LEU A 197 8.13 -6.59 -6.79
CA LEU A 197 6.68 -6.40 -6.66
C LEU A 197 5.93 -6.27 -7.99
N GLY A 198 6.64 -6.25 -9.14
CA GLY A 198 6.03 -6.09 -10.46
C GLY A 198 5.38 -4.71 -10.64
N ILE A 199 5.97 -3.65 -10.10
CA ILE A 199 5.51 -2.26 -10.19
C ILE A 199 6.61 -1.37 -10.79
N ARG A 200 6.32 -0.09 -11.00
CA ARG A 200 7.32 0.88 -11.48
C ARG A 200 8.21 1.37 -10.32
N GLY A 201 9.48 1.63 -10.63
CA GLY A 201 10.35 2.38 -9.73
C GLY A 201 9.73 3.74 -9.39
N GLY A 202 9.82 4.17 -8.13
CA GLY A 202 9.18 5.38 -7.64
C GLY A 202 7.67 5.27 -7.38
N SER A 203 7.05 4.09 -7.52
CA SER A 203 5.67 3.87 -7.06
C SER A 203 5.59 4.03 -5.55
N PRO A 204 4.49 4.61 -4.99
CA PRO A 204 4.31 4.72 -3.55
C PRO A 204 4.09 3.35 -2.92
N LEU A 205 4.68 3.17 -1.74
CA LEU A 205 4.52 1.98 -0.90
C LEU A 205 4.17 2.40 0.53
N ILE A 206 3.37 1.57 1.20
CA ILE A 206 3.21 1.64 2.65
C ILE A 206 4.43 0.94 3.26
N GLU A 207 5.18 1.68 4.06
CA GLU A 207 6.29 1.14 4.84
C GLU A 207 5.84 0.81 6.25
N LEU A 208 6.20 -0.36 6.72
CA LEU A 208 5.95 -0.81 8.09
C LEU A 208 7.25 -1.33 8.68
N THR A 209 7.68 -0.72 9.77
CA THR A 209 8.78 -1.23 10.59
C THR A 209 8.22 -1.75 11.89
N ARG A 210 8.58 -2.97 12.28
CA ARG A 210 8.16 -3.59 13.54
C ARG A 210 9.34 -4.20 14.26
N VAL A 211 9.37 -4.03 15.57
CA VAL A 211 10.24 -4.80 16.46
C VAL A 211 9.36 -5.60 17.40
N VAL A 212 9.58 -6.90 17.46
CA VAL A 212 8.93 -7.81 18.40
C VAL A 212 9.88 -8.06 19.55
N TYR A 213 9.36 -8.03 20.76
CA TYR A 213 10.10 -8.26 22.00
C TYR A 213 9.51 -9.47 22.72
N ASP A 214 10.38 -10.22 23.39
CA ASP A 214 9.97 -11.26 24.33
C ASP A 214 9.43 -10.67 25.64
N GLN A 215 9.05 -11.54 26.58
CA GLN A 215 8.55 -11.14 27.90
C GLN A 215 9.63 -10.46 28.76
N ASP A 216 10.92 -10.70 28.46
CA ASP A 216 12.05 -10.08 29.14
C ASP A 216 12.45 -8.74 28.51
N GLY A 217 11.76 -8.31 27.46
CA GLY A 217 12.00 -7.05 26.74
C GLY A 217 13.15 -7.13 25.74
N ARG A 218 13.66 -8.34 25.40
CA ARG A 218 14.70 -8.52 24.38
C ARG A 218 14.09 -8.50 22.99
N GLY A 219 14.73 -7.80 22.06
CA GLY A 219 14.29 -7.78 20.65
C GLY A 219 14.56 -9.13 19.96
N VAL A 220 13.49 -9.77 19.48
CA VAL A 220 13.57 -11.11 18.85
C VAL A 220 13.31 -11.09 17.34
N GLU A 221 12.70 -10.03 16.84
CA GLU A 221 12.49 -9.80 15.41
C GLU A 221 12.51 -8.31 15.09
N HIS A 222 13.25 -7.92 14.07
CA HIS A 222 13.11 -6.65 13.37
C HIS A 222 12.57 -6.91 11.98
N LEU A 223 11.37 -6.40 11.70
CA LEU A 223 10.72 -6.47 10.40
C LEU A 223 10.74 -5.10 9.72
N HIS A 224 11.18 -5.06 8.48
CA HIS A 224 10.93 -3.96 7.54
C HIS A 224 10.08 -4.50 6.38
N ALA A 225 8.89 -3.98 6.22
CA ALA A 225 7.90 -4.44 5.26
C ALA A 225 7.45 -3.30 4.35
N LEU A 226 7.38 -3.58 3.06
CA LEU A 226 6.92 -2.66 2.04
C LEU A 226 5.70 -3.27 1.35
N TYR A 227 4.57 -2.59 1.41
CA TYR A 227 3.30 -3.08 0.87
C TYR A 227 2.81 -2.19 -0.28
N ARG A 228 2.24 -2.81 -1.28
CA ARG A 228 1.54 -2.12 -2.35
C ARG A 228 0.19 -1.60 -1.84
N PRO A 229 -0.08 -0.27 -1.89
CA PRO A 229 -1.31 0.32 -1.34
C PRO A 229 -2.57 -0.07 -2.14
N ASP A 230 -2.43 -0.51 -3.38
CA ASP A 230 -3.54 -1.04 -4.18
C ASP A 230 -3.97 -2.47 -3.77
N ARG A 231 -3.22 -3.13 -2.86
CA ARG A 231 -3.45 -4.52 -2.43
C ARG A 231 -3.42 -4.73 -0.93
N TYR A 232 -3.00 -3.75 -0.18
CA TYR A 232 -2.90 -3.80 1.26
C TYR A 232 -3.34 -2.47 1.86
N ALA A 233 -4.20 -2.54 2.86
CA ALA A 233 -4.64 -1.41 3.66
C ALA A 233 -4.53 -1.74 5.15
N LEU A 234 -4.29 -0.72 5.96
CA LEU A 234 -4.39 -0.79 7.41
C LEU A 234 -5.68 -0.13 7.84
N GLU A 235 -6.49 -0.85 8.61
CA GLU A 235 -7.74 -0.35 9.16
C GLU A 235 -7.64 -0.32 10.69
N ILE A 236 -8.13 0.74 11.29
CA ILE A 236 -8.22 0.91 12.74
C ILE A 236 -9.66 1.24 13.06
N ASN A 237 -10.31 0.35 13.79
CA ASN A 237 -11.63 0.63 14.34
C ASN A 237 -11.47 1.42 15.64
N LEU A 238 -12.05 2.60 15.69
CA LEU A 238 -12.00 3.49 16.84
C LEU A 238 -13.38 3.60 17.48
N VAL A 239 -13.44 3.59 18.79
CA VAL A 239 -14.65 3.92 19.55
C VAL A 239 -14.42 5.23 20.32
N ARG A 240 -15.48 5.99 20.44
CA ARG A 240 -15.47 7.17 21.31
C ARG A 240 -15.38 6.70 22.76
N SER A 241 -14.35 7.15 23.45
CA SER A 241 -14.07 6.84 24.87
C SER A 241 -13.91 8.14 25.66
N GLY A 242 -14.09 8.07 26.97
CA GLY A 242 -14.04 9.22 27.85
C GLY A 242 -15.43 9.76 28.22
N ASP A 243 -15.45 10.65 29.20
CA ASP A 243 -16.64 11.37 29.63
C ASP A 243 -16.86 12.65 28.80
N ASP A 244 -17.95 13.36 29.02
CA ASP A 244 -18.27 14.60 28.30
C ASP A 244 -17.23 15.72 28.51
N LYS A 245 -16.35 15.59 29.48
CA LYS A 245 -15.30 16.59 29.79
C LYS A 245 -13.98 16.29 29.10
N THR A 246 -13.71 15.02 28.81
CA THR A 246 -12.48 14.56 28.14
C THR A 246 -12.80 13.52 27.04
N PRO A 247 -13.46 13.93 25.95
CA PRO A 247 -13.78 13.01 24.86
C PRO A 247 -12.51 12.58 24.15
N GLY A 248 -12.35 11.27 23.94
CA GLY A 248 -11.23 10.67 23.20
C GLY A 248 -11.70 9.60 22.22
N TRP A 249 -10.79 9.16 21.37
CA TRP A 249 -10.96 7.98 20.52
C TRP A 249 -9.97 6.92 20.94
N ALA A 250 -10.43 5.70 21.16
CA ALA A 250 -9.59 4.56 21.51
C ALA A 250 -9.74 3.44 20.47
N PRO A 251 -8.66 2.71 20.14
CA PRO A 251 -8.75 1.52 19.29
C PRO A 251 -9.65 0.47 19.96
N VAL A 252 -10.51 -0.18 19.15
CA VAL A 252 -11.29 -1.35 19.60
C VAL A 252 -10.35 -2.53 19.70
N LEU A 253 -10.10 -3.03 20.91
CA LEU A 253 -9.33 -4.25 21.11
C LEU A 253 -10.21 -5.48 20.86
N ARG A 254 -9.66 -6.53 20.27
CA ARG A 254 -10.40 -7.76 19.86
C ARG A 254 -11.14 -8.47 21.00
N GLY A 255 -10.89 -8.13 22.26
CA GLY A 255 -11.59 -8.65 23.45
C GLY A 255 -12.92 -7.94 23.78
N ASP A 256 -13.11 -6.71 23.28
CA ASP A 256 -14.19 -5.82 23.74
C ASP A 256 -15.53 -6.01 23.02
N ARG A 257 -15.65 -6.98 22.09
CA ARG A 257 -16.91 -7.22 21.35
C ARG A 257 -18.09 -7.69 22.19
N LYS A 258 -17.94 -7.89 23.50
CA LYS A 258 -19.03 -8.30 24.39
C LYS A 258 -19.85 -7.15 25.01
N ALA A 259 -19.46 -5.90 24.81
CA ALA A 259 -20.07 -4.77 25.52
C ALA A 259 -20.95 -3.83 24.66
N SER A 260 -21.10 -4.02 23.36
CA SER A 260 -22.03 -3.22 22.56
C SER A 260 -23.10 -4.09 21.91
N GLY A 261 -24.20 -4.25 22.63
CA GLY A 261 -25.46 -4.67 22.03
C GLY A 261 -25.87 -3.65 20.97
N LYS A 262 -26.23 -4.19 19.79
CA LYS A 262 -26.80 -3.47 18.64
C LYS A 262 -25.85 -2.46 17.94
N SER A 263 -24.96 -2.96 17.13
CA SER A 263 -24.55 -2.26 15.93
C SER A 263 -24.89 -3.14 14.73
N SER A 264 -25.90 -2.71 13.99
CA SER A 264 -26.28 -3.28 12.71
C SER A 264 -25.10 -3.19 11.77
N VAL A 265 -24.58 -4.34 11.39
CA VAL A 265 -23.66 -4.47 10.26
C VAL A 265 -24.44 -4.01 9.03
N ILE A 266 -24.19 -2.79 8.58
CA ILE A 266 -24.62 -2.36 7.25
C ILE A 266 -23.70 -3.11 6.28
N THR A 267 -24.12 -4.29 5.90
CA THR A 267 -23.63 -4.96 4.70
C THR A 267 -24.07 -4.11 3.53
N ALA A 268 -23.19 -3.30 2.99
CA ALA A 268 -23.43 -2.56 1.77
C ALA A 268 -23.50 -3.53 0.59
N ALA A 269 -24.62 -4.22 0.47
CA ALA A 269 -25.08 -4.71 -0.81
C ALA A 269 -25.66 -3.51 -1.57
N THR A 270 -24.77 -2.69 -2.12
CA THR A 270 -25.19 -1.59 -2.98
C THR A 270 -25.48 -2.14 -4.35
N THR A 271 -26.74 -2.46 -4.57
CA THR A 271 -27.29 -2.61 -5.91
C THR A 271 -27.24 -1.22 -6.55
N SER A 272 -26.21 -0.99 -7.33
CA SER A 272 -26.02 0.26 -8.08
C SER A 272 -27.05 0.38 -9.19
N ARG A 273 -28.07 1.22 -8.96
CA ARG A 273 -28.73 1.97 -10.02
C ARG A 273 -28.20 3.41 -9.98
N LEU A 274 -27.00 3.63 -10.43
CA LEU A 274 -26.51 4.97 -10.76
C LEU A 274 -26.58 5.16 -12.27
N ARG A 275 -27.56 5.99 -12.67
CA ARG A 275 -27.66 6.58 -14.00
C ARG A 275 -26.32 7.19 -14.38
N ALA A 276 -25.89 6.93 -15.61
CA ALA A 276 -24.75 7.56 -16.25
C ALA A 276 -24.85 9.09 -16.11
N ARG A 277 -24.12 9.66 -15.18
CA ARG A 277 -23.91 11.12 -15.16
C ARG A 277 -22.99 11.47 -16.32
N ARG A 278 -23.51 12.31 -17.21
CA ARG A 278 -22.76 12.91 -18.30
C ARG A 278 -21.50 13.58 -17.73
N TYR A 279 -20.43 13.40 -18.45
CA TYR A 279 -19.13 13.96 -18.18
C TYR A 279 -19.24 15.50 -18.11
N THR A 280 -19.19 16.07 -16.92
CA THR A 280 -19.25 17.53 -16.72
C THR A 280 -17.84 18.10 -16.73
N LYS A 281 -17.68 19.20 -17.46
CA LYS A 281 -16.45 19.99 -17.59
C LYS A 281 -16.06 20.53 -16.22
N PRO A 282 -14.76 20.45 -15.83
CA PRO A 282 -14.31 21.13 -14.62
C PRO A 282 -14.46 22.64 -14.79
N ASP A 283 -14.94 23.33 -13.76
CA ASP A 283 -15.10 24.78 -13.73
C ASP A 283 -13.74 25.49 -13.92
N ARG A 284 -13.76 26.52 -14.79
CA ARG A 284 -12.61 27.40 -14.98
C ARG A 284 -12.39 28.24 -13.72
N PRO A 285 -11.16 28.44 -13.24
CA PRO A 285 -10.91 29.49 -12.27
C PRO A 285 -11.16 30.85 -12.92
N ALA A 286 -11.89 31.72 -12.21
CA ALA A 286 -12.23 33.07 -12.65
C ALA A 286 -10.95 33.87 -12.93
N SER A 287 -10.84 34.42 -14.13
CA SER A 287 -9.80 35.37 -14.51
C SER A 287 -10.05 36.70 -13.81
N ASN A 288 -9.19 37.05 -12.88
CA ASN A 288 -9.17 38.37 -12.25
C ASN A 288 -8.70 39.40 -13.29
N ARG A 289 -9.66 40.15 -13.88
CA ARG A 289 -9.38 41.36 -14.66
C ARG A 289 -9.17 42.50 -13.68
N HIS A 290 -7.96 42.91 -13.44
CA HIS A 290 -7.69 44.21 -12.89
C HIS A 290 -7.97 45.26 -13.99
N ALA A 291 -8.98 46.06 -13.72
CA ALA A 291 -9.19 47.31 -14.45
C ALA A 291 -8.17 48.33 -13.98
N ASN A 292 -7.26 48.72 -14.89
CA ASN A 292 -6.55 49.96 -14.76
C ASN A 292 -7.51 51.11 -15.11
N ALA A 293 -7.77 51.96 -14.15
CA ALA A 293 -8.31 53.29 -14.39
C ALA A 293 -7.12 54.28 -14.29
N GLU A 294 -6.72 54.78 -15.41
CA GLU A 294 -5.92 55.99 -15.49
C GLU A 294 -6.84 57.17 -15.31
N GLY A 295 -6.41 58.13 -14.51
CA GLY A 295 -6.88 59.51 -14.48
C GLY A 295 -5.69 60.41 -14.41
N ASP A 296 -5.58 61.27 -15.39
CA ASP A 296 -4.74 62.47 -15.55
C ASP A 296 -3.28 62.41 -15.14
#